data_ac28f94c452d25c8e54da0e7ff6f1b22
#
_entry.id   ac28f94c452d25c8e54da0e7ff6f1b22
#
_cell.length_a   1.000
_cell.length_b   1.000
_cell.length_c   1.000
_cell.angle_alpha   90.00
_cell.angle_beta   90.00
_cell.angle_gamma   90.00
#
_symmetry.space_group_name_H-M   'P 1'
#
loop_
_entity.id
_entity.type
_entity.pdbx_description
1 polymer ?
#
loop_
_entity_poly.entity_id
_entity_poly.type
_entity_poly.pdbx_seq_one_letter_code
_entity_poly.pdbx_strand_id
1 'polypeptide(L)'
;MVARMSVSKIRDYLKNIITDCPKWYIGQMDENQDKAITLYANRRQLEDNSKYKKLKSYGILPVTLLLRWTKNYNMAETMANKIYELLDCSSFFIDDYNCSIECLYNGPIDLGADGNNIYKFSIELNLLYRKGEK
;
A
#
# COMPACT_ATOMS: atom_id res chain seq x y z
N MET A 1 -4.42 20.18 13.09
CA MET A 1 -4.62 19.49 11.79
C MET A 1 -3.38 18.69 11.44
N VAL A 2 -3.55 17.45 11.06
CA VAL A 2 -2.44 16.57 10.69
C VAL A 2 -2.05 16.85 9.23
N ALA A 3 -0.76 17.04 8.97
CA ALA A 3 -0.28 17.20 7.60
C ALA A 3 -0.51 15.89 6.82
N ARG A 4 -0.74 16.04 5.52
CA ARG A 4 -1.02 14.89 4.67
C ARG A 4 0.22 14.02 4.50
N MET A 5 0.05 12.72 4.72
CA MET A 5 1.13 11.75 4.53
C MET A 5 1.49 11.61 3.05
N SER A 6 2.76 11.59 2.74
CA SER A 6 3.26 11.42 1.38
C SER A 6 3.34 9.95 0.99
N VAL A 7 2.84 9.62 -0.20
CA VAL A 7 2.92 8.26 -0.74
C VAL A 7 4.38 7.84 -0.93
N SER A 8 5.27 8.77 -1.28
CA SER A 8 6.68 8.44 -1.46
C SER A 8 7.35 8.00 -0.16
N LYS A 9 6.95 8.57 0.98
CA LYS A 9 7.46 8.15 2.28
C LYS A 9 6.97 6.75 2.65
N ILE A 10 5.73 6.44 2.30
CA ILE A 10 5.18 5.11 2.50
C ILE A 10 5.95 4.10 1.64
N ARG A 11 6.18 4.43 0.38
CA ARG A 11 6.97 3.56 -0.51
C ARG A 11 8.36 3.29 0.09
N ASP A 12 9.02 4.33 0.56
CA ASP A 12 10.37 4.17 1.10
C ASP A 12 10.37 3.27 2.33
N TYR A 13 9.36 3.39 3.19
CA TYR A 13 9.22 2.49 4.33
C TYR A 13 8.99 1.04 3.86
N LEU A 14 8.07 0.84 2.91
CA LEU A 14 7.74 -0.50 2.44
C LEU A 14 8.92 -1.15 1.72
N LYS A 15 9.72 -0.39 1.00
CA LYS A 15 10.94 -0.90 0.37
C LYS A 15 11.91 -1.49 1.40
N ASN A 16 11.93 -0.94 2.59
CA ASN A 16 12.82 -1.42 3.64
C ASN A 16 12.36 -2.74 4.24
N ILE A 17 11.05 -2.98 4.28
CA ILE A 17 10.50 -4.21 4.89
C ILE A 17 10.18 -5.29 3.86
N ILE A 18 9.88 -4.90 2.62
CA ILE A 18 9.62 -5.84 1.53
C ILE A 18 10.87 -5.88 0.66
N THR A 19 11.82 -6.72 1.04
CA THR A 19 13.14 -6.73 0.42
C THR A 19 13.23 -7.55 -0.86
N ASP A 20 12.20 -8.37 -1.13
CA ASP A 20 12.20 -9.30 -2.27
C ASP A 20 11.76 -8.64 -3.58
N CYS A 21 11.34 -7.39 -3.53
CA CYS A 21 10.85 -6.69 -4.72
C CYS A 21 11.90 -5.69 -5.22
N PRO A 22 12.42 -5.87 -6.44
CA PRO A 22 13.49 -5.00 -6.94
C PRO A 22 13.00 -3.67 -7.51
N LYS A 23 11.71 -3.57 -7.88
CA LYS A 23 11.21 -2.39 -8.61
C LYS A 23 9.97 -1.82 -7.93
N TRP A 24 10.01 -0.51 -7.68
CA TRP A 24 8.93 0.20 -6.99
C TRP A 24 8.55 1.44 -7.79
N TYR A 25 7.24 1.63 -7.96
CA TYR A 25 6.71 2.77 -8.71
C TYR A 25 5.59 3.45 -7.91
N ILE A 26 5.30 4.68 -8.27
CA ILE A 26 4.18 5.43 -7.69
C ILE A 26 3.30 5.93 -8.83
N GLY A 27 2.01 5.60 -8.77
CA GLY A 27 1.00 6.15 -9.67
C GLY A 27 0.99 5.59 -11.08
N GLN A 28 2.00 4.85 -11.46
CA GLN A 28 2.07 4.30 -12.81
C GLN A 28 2.90 3.02 -12.80
N MET A 29 2.30 1.95 -13.32
CA MET A 29 2.99 0.67 -13.46
C MET A 29 3.75 0.64 -14.78
N ASP A 30 5.02 0.21 -14.74
CA ASP A 30 5.76 -0.10 -15.96
C ASP A 30 5.43 -1.52 -16.39
N GLU A 31 4.66 -1.66 -17.45
CA GLU A 31 4.20 -2.97 -17.94
C GLU A 31 5.28 -3.78 -18.63
N ASN A 32 6.46 -3.22 -18.83
CA ASN A 32 7.60 -3.94 -19.38
C ASN A 32 8.45 -4.60 -18.31
N GLN A 33 8.10 -4.40 -17.04
CA GLN A 33 8.88 -4.92 -15.92
C GLN A 33 8.06 -5.93 -15.12
N ASP A 34 8.67 -7.06 -14.79
CA ASP A 34 8.11 -7.98 -13.81
C ASP A 34 8.69 -7.70 -12.42
N LYS A 35 8.17 -8.37 -11.40
CA LYS A 35 8.61 -8.22 -10.01
C LYS A 35 8.62 -6.77 -9.56
N ALA A 36 7.51 -6.10 -9.80
CA ALA A 36 7.34 -4.69 -9.48
C ALA A 36 6.12 -4.48 -8.56
N ILE A 37 6.23 -3.49 -7.71
CA ILE A 37 5.11 -3.03 -6.87
C ILE A 37 4.88 -1.56 -7.17
N THR A 38 3.62 -1.21 -7.41
CA THR A 38 3.22 0.18 -7.61
C THR A 38 2.23 0.59 -6.54
N LEU A 39 2.44 1.76 -5.98
CA LEU A 39 1.54 2.35 -5.00
C LEU A 39 0.67 3.41 -5.68
N TYR A 40 -0.63 3.32 -5.45
CA TYR A 40 -1.59 4.32 -5.89
C TYR A 40 -2.27 4.92 -4.66
N ALA A 41 -2.27 6.23 -4.57
CA ALA A 41 -3.08 6.90 -3.56
C ALA A 41 -4.52 6.94 -4.05
N ASN A 42 -5.40 6.20 -3.39
CA ASN A 42 -6.80 6.20 -3.73
C ASN A 42 -7.46 7.37 -3.03
N ARG A 43 -7.75 8.40 -3.79
CA ARG A 43 -8.43 9.59 -3.26
C ARG A 43 -9.91 9.34 -3.15
N ARG A 44 -10.29 8.28 -2.44
CA ARG A 44 -11.68 8.10 -2.10
C ARG A 44 -12.07 9.24 -1.18
N GLN A 45 -13.09 9.97 -1.56
CA GLN A 45 -13.70 10.88 -0.62
C GLN A 45 -14.36 10.03 0.46
N LEU A 46 -13.70 9.94 1.55
CA LEU A 46 -14.39 9.62 2.78
C LEU A 46 -15.42 10.71 2.92
N GLU A 47 -16.66 10.35 3.22
CA GLU A 47 -17.70 11.30 3.48
C GLU A 47 -17.13 12.44 4.29
N ASP A 48 -17.24 13.61 3.71
CA ASP A 48 -16.56 14.75 4.27
C ASP A 48 -17.28 15.24 5.49
N ASN A 49 -16.85 14.77 6.62
CA ASN A 49 -17.24 15.35 7.88
C ASN A 49 -16.23 16.44 8.23
N SER A 50 -16.31 17.53 7.50
CA SER A 50 -15.43 18.66 7.73
C SER A 50 -15.49 19.16 9.17
N LYS A 51 -16.61 19.00 9.84
CA LYS A 51 -16.74 19.23 11.28
C LYS A 51 -15.75 18.40 12.09
N TYR A 52 -15.55 17.17 11.69
CA TYR A 52 -14.71 16.23 12.42
C TYR A 52 -13.25 16.32 12.01
N LYS A 53 -12.96 16.80 10.83
CA LYS A 53 -11.57 17.00 10.40
C LYS A 53 -10.81 17.94 11.33
N LYS A 54 -11.48 18.95 11.85
CA LYS A 54 -10.86 19.88 12.78
C LYS A 54 -10.57 19.27 14.14
N LEU A 55 -11.29 18.22 14.50
CA LEU A 55 -11.15 17.54 15.77
C LEU A 55 -10.26 16.29 15.69
N LYS A 56 -10.00 15.82 14.49
CA LYS A 56 -9.19 14.63 14.30
C LYS A 56 -7.73 14.95 14.47
N SER A 57 -7.07 14.17 15.30
CA SER A 57 -5.62 14.20 15.45
C SER A 57 -4.93 13.19 14.52
N TYR A 58 -5.65 12.56 13.62
CA TYR A 58 -5.11 11.55 12.72
C TYR A 58 -5.63 11.75 11.30
N GLY A 59 -4.88 11.20 10.34
CA GLY A 59 -5.31 11.14 8.95
C GLY A 59 -5.46 9.71 8.48
N ILE A 60 -6.18 9.55 7.37
CA ILE A 60 -6.33 8.26 6.70
C ILE A 60 -5.95 8.45 5.25
N LEU A 61 -5.02 7.63 4.78
CA LEU A 61 -4.63 7.61 3.37
C LEU A 61 -4.98 6.25 2.79
N PRO A 62 -6.00 6.17 1.92
CA PRO A 62 -6.29 4.93 1.20
C PRO A 62 -5.22 4.71 0.14
N VAL A 63 -4.69 3.51 0.10
CA VAL A 63 -3.63 3.14 -0.84
C VAL A 63 -3.97 1.81 -1.49
N THR A 64 -3.75 1.72 -2.79
CA THR A 64 -3.73 0.45 -3.50
C THR A 64 -2.29 0.08 -3.76
N LEU A 65 -1.91 -1.11 -3.35
CA LEU A 65 -0.62 -1.70 -3.67
C LEU A 65 -0.85 -2.71 -4.79
N LEU A 66 -0.30 -2.44 -5.97
CA LEU A 66 -0.45 -3.32 -7.12
C LEU A 66 0.84 -4.10 -7.31
N LEU A 67 0.73 -5.42 -7.18
CA LEU A 67 1.85 -6.33 -7.39
C LEU A 67 1.76 -6.91 -8.78
N ARG A 68 2.78 -6.72 -9.59
CA ARG A 68 2.95 -7.36 -10.89
C ARG A 68 4.18 -8.23 -10.78
N TRP A 69 3.99 -9.55 -10.74
CA TRP A 69 5.09 -10.40 -10.27
C TRP A 69 5.75 -11.20 -11.38
N THR A 70 5.25 -12.40 -11.65
CA THR A 70 5.90 -13.28 -12.65
C THR A 70 4.83 -14.03 -13.46
N LYS A 71 5.31 -14.80 -14.43
CA LYS A 71 4.45 -15.69 -15.23
C LYS A 71 4.05 -16.96 -14.48
N ASN A 72 4.61 -17.17 -13.30
CA ASN A 72 4.28 -18.33 -12.46
C ASN A 72 3.25 -17.91 -11.42
N TYR A 73 2.04 -18.45 -11.54
CA TYR A 73 0.92 -18.10 -10.66
C TYR A 73 1.23 -18.36 -9.19
N ASN A 74 1.80 -19.54 -8.89
CA ASN A 74 2.08 -19.90 -7.50
C ASN A 74 3.08 -18.98 -6.85
N MET A 75 4.10 -18.56 -7.59
CA MET A 75 5.09 -17.61 -7.09
C MET A 75 4.45 -16.24 -6.83
N ALA A 76 3.61 -15.80 -7.75
CA ALA A 76 2.93 -14.52 -7.63
C ALA A 76 1.97 -14.52 -6.42
N GLU A 77 1.17 -15.57 -6.28
CA GLU A 77 0.25 -15.71 -5.16
C GLU A 77 0.99 -15.78 -3.82
N THR A 78 2.06 -16.55 -3.76
CA THR A 78 2.88 -16.67 -2.55
C THR A 78 3.46 -15.33 -2.14
N MET A 79 3.97 -14.57 -3.10
CA MET A 79 4.52 -13.25 -2.81
C MET A 79 3.43 -12.27 -2.37
N ALA A 80 2.27 -12.31 -3.02
CA ALA A 80 1.15 -11.44 -2.65
C ALA A 80 0.69 -11.72 -1.23
N ASN A 81 0.54 -12.98 -0.86
CA ASN A 81 0.16 -13.36 0.49
C ASN A 81 1.20 -12.98 1.53
N LYS A 82 2.46 -13.14 1.20
CA LYS A 82 3.56 -12.73 2.08
C LYS A 82 3.51 -11.23 2.37
N ILE A 83 3.31 -10.43 1.34
CA ILE A 83 3.21 -8.98 1.50
C ILE A 83 1.98 -8.62 2.33
N TYR A 84 0.84 -9.24 2.04
CA TYR A 84 -0.38 -8.99 2.80
C TYR A 84 -0.18 -9.26 4.29
N GLU A 85 0.42 -10.38 4.63
CA GLU A 85 0.66 -10.75 6.03
C GLU A 85 1.63 -9.81 6.72
N LEU A 86 2.61 -9.29 6.00
CA LEU A 86 3.53 -8.30 6.54
C LEU A 86 2.84 -6.98 6.84
N LEU A 87 1.85 -6.61 6.04
CA LEU A 87 1.23 -5.29 6.12
C LEU A 87 0.03 -5.24 7.04
N ASP A 88 -0.79 -6.29 7.03
CA ASP A 88 -2.04 -6.25 7.78
C ASP A 88 -1.79 -6.12 9.28
N CYS A 89 -2.45 -5.15 9.89
CA CYS A 89 -2.32 -4.84 11.30
C CYS A 89 -0.91 -4.41 11.74
N SER A 90 -0.07 -3.96 10.80
CA SER A 90 1.26 -3.47 11.14
C SER A 90 1.19 -2.06 11.73
N SER A 91 2.13 -1.75 12.62
CA SER A 91 2.28 -0.43 13.22
C SER A 91 3.75 -0.02 13.16
N PHE A 92 3.98 1.24 12.81
CA PHE A 92 5.35 1.73 12.63
C PHE A 92 5.37 3.26 12.68
N PHE A 93 6.56 3.83 12.64
CA PHE A 93 6.72 5.28 12.55
C PHE A 93 7.30 5.65 11.20
N ILE A 94 6.74 6.70 10.61
CA ILE A 94 7.33 7.40 9.49
C ILE A 94 7.56 8.83 9.96
N ASP A 95 8.81 9.25 10.06
CA ASP A 95 9.18 10.53 10.67
C ASP A 95 8.57 10.62 12.08
N ASP A 96 7.78 11.65 12.33
CA ASP A 96 7.10 11.83 13.61
C ASP A 96 5.71 11.24 13.66
N TYR A 97 5.29 10.55 12.59
CA TYR A 97 3.95 9.99 12.52
C TYR A 97 3.93 8.54 12.97
N ASN A 98 3.00 8.25 13.88
CA ASN A 98 2.66 6.89 14.24
C ASN A 98 1.67 6.37 13.21
N CYS A 99 2.05 5.32 12.50
CA CYS A 99 1.30 4.77 11.39
C CYS A 99 0.81 3.37 11.69
N SER A 100 -0.36 3.03 11.16
CA SER A 100 -0.85 1.67 11.18
C SER A 100 -1.55 1.36 9.86
N ILE A 101 -1.50 0.11 9.45
CA ILE A 101 -2.12 -0.34 8.21
C ILE A 101 -3.30 -1.25 8.52
N GLU A 102 -4.41 -0.97 7.86
CA GLU A 102 -5.60 -1.79 7.89
C GLU A 102 -5.93 -2.22 6.48
N CYS A 103 -5.82 -3.52 6.20
CA CYS A 103 -6.20 -4.06 4.89
C CYS A 103 -7.71 -4.22 4.83
N LEU A 104 -8.29 -3.89 3.67
CA LEU A 104 -9.75 -3.82 3.51
C LEU A 104 -10.41 -5.15 3.20
N TYR A 105 -9.66 -6.12 2.71
CA TYR A 105 -10.17 -7.43 2.34
C TYR A 105 -9.37 -8.52 3.07
N ASN A 106 -9.87 -9.74 3.01
CA ASN A 106 -9.26 -10.87 3.73
C ASN A 106 -7.98 -11.41 3.08
N GLY A 107 -7.51 -10.76 2.05
CA GLY A 107 -6.30 -11.17 1.37
C GLY A 107 -6.07 -10.34 0.12
N PRO A 108 -5.00 -10.63 -0.63
CA PRO A 108 -4.78 -9.99 -1.92
C PRO A 108 -5.90 -10.32 -2.90
N ILE A 109 -6.19 -9.38 -3.80
CA ILE A 109 -7.19 -9.57 -4.85
C ILE A 109 -6.46 -10.05 -6.09
N ASP A 110 -6.85 -11.23 -6.59
CA ASP A 110 -6.29 -11.81 -7.80
C ASP A 110 -6.86 -11.07 -9.02
N LEU A 111 -5.99 -10.43 -9.78
CA LEU A 111 -6.37 -9.69 -10.98
C LEU A 111 -6.10 -10.49 -12.26
N GLY A 112 -5.59 -11.70 -12.14
CA GLY A 112 -5.23 -12.52 -13.29
C GLY A 112 -3.95 -12.09 -13.98
N ALA A 113 -3.69 -12.65 -15.14
CA ALA A 113 -2.52 -12.32 -15.94
C ALA A 113 -2.83 -11.17 -16.90
N ASP A 114 -1.85 -10.32 -17.13
CA ASP A 114 -1.96 -9.24 -18.10
C ASP A 114 -1.60 -9.72 -19.53
N GLY A 115 -1.53 -8.79 -20.48
CA GLY A 115 -1.20 -9.11 -21.87
C GLY A 115 0.15 -9.74 -22.08
N ASN A 116 1.06 -9.65 -21.11
CA ASN A 116 2.38 -10.27 -21.15
C ASN A 116 2.44 -11.56 -20.33
N ASN A 117 1.27 -12.09 -19.93
CA ASN A 117 1.13 -13.31 -19.13
C ASN A 117 1.74 -13.19 -17.73
N ILE A 118 1.88 -12.00 -17.20
CA ILE A 118 2.39 -11.75 -15.86
C ILE A 118 1.23 -11.58 -14.91
N TYR A 119 1.22 -12.34 -13.82
CA TYR A 119 0.14 -12.30 -12.84
C TYR A 119 0.22 -11.08 -11.95
N LYS A 120 -0.95 -10.50 -11.69
CA LYS A 120 -1.09 -9.30 -10.87
C LYS A 120 -2.03 -9.56 -9.71
N PHE A 121 -1.70 -8.95 -8.58
CA PHE A 121 -2.53 -8.94 -7.39
C PHE A 121 -2.62 -7.52 -6.86
N SER A 122 -3.74 -7.18 -6.25
CA SER A 122 -3.85 -5.90 -5.58
C SER A 122 -4.12 -6.09 -4.09
N ILE A 123 -3.56 -5.19 -3.29
CA ILE A 123 -3.84 -5.12 -1.87
C ILE A 123 -4.37 -3.73 -1.59
N GLU A 124 -5.64 -3.67 -1.16
CA GLU A 124 -6.29 -2.42 -0.80
C GLU A 124 -6.13 -2.20 0.69
N LEU A 125 -5.63 -1.05 1.06
CA LEU A 125 -5.40 -0.75 2.47
C LEU A 125 -5.68 0.70 2.81
N ASN A 126 -5.88 0.95 4.08
CA ASN A 126 -5.87 2.28 4.64
C ASN A 126 -4.65 2.43 5.52
N LEU A 127 -3.92 3.51 5.30
CA LEU A 127 -2.86 3.91 6.21
C LEU A 127 -3.42 4.96 7.16
N LEU A 128 -3.47 4.61 8.43
CA LEU A 128 -3.85 5.57 9.46
C LEU A 128 -2.57 6.17 10.02
N TYR A 129 -2.54 7.48 10.16
CA TYR A 129 -1.35 8.15 10.66
C TYR A 129 -1.74 9.30 11.57
N ARG A 130 -0.96 9.48 12.61
CA ARG A 130 -1.12 10.60 13.53
C ARG A 130 0.24 11.03 14.02
N LYS A 131 0.36 12.31 14.36
CA LYS A 131 1.59 12.80 14.95
C LYS A 131 1.76 12.14 16.30
N GLY A 132 2.81 11.36 16.44
CA GLY A 132 3.05 10.59 17.64
C GLY A 132 3.99 11.28 18.60
N GLU A 133 3.86 10.93 19.86
CA GLU A 133 4.88 11.25 20.84
C GLU A 133 5.85 10.07 20.85
N LYS A 134 7.10 10.40 20.64
CA LYS A 134 8.15 9.38 20.74
C LYS A 134 8.59 9.22 22.18
#